data_decbf1a5e2bf2e7547aa8a39045be8ef
#
_entry.id   decbf1a5e2bf2e7547aa8a39045be8ef
#
_cell.length_a   1.000
_cell.length_b   1.000
_cell.length_c   1.000
_cell.angle_alpha   90.00
_cell.angle_beta   90.00
_cell.angle_gamma   90.00
#
_symmetry.space_group_name_H-M   'P 1'
#
loop_
_entity.id
_entity.type
_entity.pdbx_description
1 polymer ?
#
loop_
_entity_poly.entity_id
_entity_poly.type
_entity_poly.pdbx_seq_one_letter_code
_entity_poly.pdbx_strand_id
1 'polypeptide(L)'
;DALWYTKERFKPKFMVDLATLTGAIIICLGNEKAGMFSNDDKLSGQLSDAGEAVGESVWRLPMGDNYDKMLNCDAADMKNISGGRGAGSITAAQFLKRFVDKTPWAHLDIAGVTWSSKASSTTPKGGTAFGVRLLDRLVADHYEK
;
A
#
# COMPACT_ATOMS: atom_id res chain seq x y z
N ASP A 1 -0.60 13.77 -5.89
CA ASP A 1 -1.37 14.95 -5.41
C ASP A 1 -2.05 14.68 -4.08
N ALA A 2 -2.90 13.63 -3.96
CA ALA A 2 -3.69 13.38 -2.75
C ALA A 2 -2.84 13.20 -1.49
N LEU A 3 -1.77 12.39 -1.53
CA LEU A 3 -0.88 12.18 -0.38
C LEU A 3 -0.20 13.48 0.06
N TRP A 4 0.36 14.22 -0.89
CA TRP A 4 1.01 15.50 -0.60
C TRP A 4 0.01 16.52 -0.02
N TYR A 5 -1.15 16.67 -0.64
CA TYR A 5 -2.19 17.58 -0.16
C TYR A 5 -2.66 17.21 1.26
N THR A 6 -2.91 15.93 1.50
CA THR A 6 -3.33 15.42 2.81
C THR A 6 -2.28 15.72 3.88
N LYS A 7 -1.01 15.42 3.58
CA LYS A 7 0.12 15.71 4.48
C LYS A 7 0.21 17.19 4.82
N GLU A 8 0.21 18.08 3.82
CA GLU A 8 0.39 19.51 4.01
C GLU A 8 -0.82 20.16 4.69
N ARG A 9 -2.03 19.80 4.26
CA ARG A 9 -3.25 20.45 4.70
C ARG A 9 -3.73 19.98 6.07
N PHE A 10 -3.68 18.68 6.32
CA PHE A 10 -4.27 18.07 7.52
C PHE A 10 -3.24 17.67 8.56
N LYS A 11 -1.97 17.59 8.21
CA LYS A 11 -0.86 17.19 9.11
C LYS A 11 -1.20 15.94 9.93
N PRO A 12 -1.58 14.83 9.29
CA PRO A 12 -2.04 13.64 9.99
C PRO A 12 -0.93 13.02 10.82
N LYS A 13 -1.31 12.29 11.87
CA LYS A 13 -0.36 11.51 12.69
C LYS A 13 0.23 10.33 11.92
N PHE A 14 -0.53 9.77 11.01
CA PHE A 14 -0.12 8.74 10.04
C PHE A 14 -1.06 8.75 8.85
N MET A 15 -0.66 8.09 7.76
CA MET A 15 -1.49 7.91 6.56
C MET A 15 -1.46 6.45 6.13
N VAL A 16 -2.60 5.96 5.65
CA VAL A 16 -2.70 4.69 4.92
C VAL A 16 -3.39 4.97 3.60
N ASP A 17 -2.79 4.57 2.50
CA ASP A 17 -3.43 4.64 1.19
C ASP A 17 -3.58 3.24 0.58
N LEU A 18 -4.64 3.05 -0.16
CA LEU A 18 -4.94 1.83 -0.89
C LEU A 18 -5.11 2.20 -2.37
N ALA A 19 -4.40 1.49 -3.23
CA ALA A 19 -4.55 1.65 -4.68
C ALA A 19 -4.32 0.33 -5.41
N THR A 20 -5.01 0.16 -6.53
CA THR A 20 -4.72 -0.89 -7.52
C THR A 20 -3.54 -0.42 -8.39
N LEU A 21 -2.36 -0.32 -7.76
CA LEU A 21 -1.28 0.49 -8.30
C LEU A 21 -0.51 -0.25 -9.40
N THR A 22 -0.20 -1.54 -9.20
CA THR A 22 0.72 -2.23 -10.12
C THR A 22 0.26 -3.62 -10.53
N GLY A 23 0.50 -3.97 -11.80
CA GLY A 23 0.43 -5.36 -12.23
C GLY A 23 1.54 -6.24 -11.64
N ALA A 24 2.66 -5.64 -11.24
CA ALA A 24 3.79 -6.34 -10.67
C ALA A 24 3.46 -7.01 -9.32
N ILE A 25 2.57 -6.42 -8.52
CA ILE A 25 2.14 -7.04 -7.26
C ILE A 25 1.34 -8.33 -7.51
N ILE A 26 0.56 -8.38 -8.58
CA ILE A 26 -0.20 -9.58 -8.96
C ILE A 26 0.76 -10.72 -9.35
N ILE A 27 1.85 -10.39 -10.05
CA ILE A 27 2.90 -11.36 -10.39
C ILE A 27 3.59 -11.87 -9.12
N CYS A 28 3.79 -10.99 -8.13
CA CYS A 28 4.50 -11.32 -6.88
C CYS A 28 3.62 -12.13 -5.90
N LEU A 29 2.41 -11.66 -5.63
CA LEU A 29 1.55 -12.17 -4.55
C LEU A 29 0.25 -12.83 -5.04
N GLY A 30 0.00 -12.83 -6.36
CA GLY A 30 -1.24 -13.37 -6.93
C GLY A 30 -2.46 -12.58 -6.43
N ASN A 31 -3.49 -13.34 -6.08
CA ASN A 31 -4.76 -12.81 -5.54
C ASN A 31 -4.92 -13.15 -4.05
N GLU A 32 -3.83 -13.56 -3.38
CA GLU A 32 -3.88 -14.07 -2.02
C GLU A 32 -3.67 -12.98 -0.96
N LYS A 33 -2.79 -12.03 -1.24
CA LYS A 33 -2.42 -10.96 -0.30
C LYS A 33 -2.25 -9.63 -1.02
N ALA A 34 -2.55 -8.53 -0.33
CA ALA A 34 -2.14 -7.21 -0.80
C ALA A 34 -0.66 -6.97 -0.49
N GLY A 35 0.03 -6.24 -1.36
CA GLY A 35 1.39 -5.79 -1.09
C GLY A 35 1.37 -4.59 -0.15
N MET A 36 2.15 -4.62 0.91
CA MET A 36 2.28 -3.50 1.84
C MET A 36 3.68 -2.90 1.76
N PHE A 37 3.76 -1.59 1.74
CA PHE A 37 4.98 -0.79 1.83
C PHE A 37 4.81 0.26 2.92
N SER A 38 5.81 0.42 3.79
CA SER A 38 5.70 1.38 4.90
C SER A 38 7.06 1.93 5.29
N ASN A 39 7.09 3.20 5.69
CA ASN A 39 8.24 3.84 6.31
C ASN A 39 8.20 3.76 7.85
N ASP A 40 7.19 3.09 8.43
CA ASP A 40 7.00 2.95 9.87
C ASP A 40 6.74 1.48 10.25
N ASP A 41 7.60 0.92 11.11
CA ASP A 41 7.53 -0.49 11.51
C ASP A 41 6.33 -0.78 12.42
N LYS A 42 5.97 0.18 13.28
CA LYS A 42 4.81 0.03 14.16
C LYS A 42 3.52 -0.02 13.36
N LEU A 43 3.33 0.93 12.44
CA LEU A 43 2.14 0.99 11.59
C LEU A 43 2.03 -0.27 10.74
N SER A 44 3.15 -0.74 10.15
CA SER A 44 3.12 -1.96 9.34
C SER A 44 2.80 -3.22 10.16
N GLY A 45 3.29 -3.31 11.41
CA GLY A 45 2.91 -4.39 12.33
C GLY A 45 1.42 -4.38 12.64
N GLN A 46 0.88 -3.22 13.01
CA GLN A 46 -0.54 -3.04 13.31
C GLN A 46 -1.44 -3.41 12.12
N LEU A 47 -1.06 -3.02 10.90
CA LEU A 47 -1.78 -3.38 9.67
C LEU A 47 -1.73 -4.88 9.39
N SER A 48 -0.57 -5.52 9.61
CA SER A 48 -0.44 -6.97 9.44
C SER A 48 -1.34 -7.74 10.41
N ASP A 49 -1.31 -7.37 11.69
CA ASP A 49 -2.12 -8.03 12.72
C ASP A 49 -3.62 -7.84 12.46
N ALA A 50 -4.04 -6.61 12.11
CA ALA A 50 -5.43 -6.32 11.76
C ALA A 50 -5.87 -7.11 10.52
N GLY A 51 -5.03 -7.18 9.48
CA GLY A 51 -5.34 -7.92 8.26
C GLY A 51 -5.50 -9.41 8.50
N GLU A 52 -4.61 -10.03 9.26
CA GLU A 52 -4.71 -11.45 9.62
C GLU A 52 -5.98 -11.72 10.48
N ALA A 53 -6.33 -10.83 11.40
CA ALA A 53 -7.50 -11.01 12.27
C ALA A 53 -8.83 -11.02 11.48
N VAL A 54 -8.90 -10.33 10.34
CA VAL A 54 -10.13 -10.22 9.54
C VAL A 54 -10.08 -10.96 8.20
N GLY A 55 -8.98 -11.67 7.91
CA GLY A 55 -8.81 -12.39 6.64
C GLY A 55 -8.60 -11.47 5.44
N GLU A 56 -8.04 -10.29 5.64
CA GLU A 56 -7.58 -9.35 4.61
C GLU A 56 -6.05 -9.21 4.72
N SER A 57 -5.34 -10.32 4.50
CA SER A 57 -3.91 -10.43 4.74
C SER A 57 -3.10 -9.52 3.83
N VAL A 58 -2.07 -8.93 4.40
CA VAL A 58 -1.09 -8.11 3.70
C VAL A 58 0.30 -8.72 3.80
N TRP A 59 1.20 -8.41 2.87
CA TRP A 59 2.60 -8.83 2.93
C TRP A 59 3.51 -7.65 2.69
N ARG A 60 4.37 -7.35 3.69
CA ARG A 60 5.31 -6.24 3.60
C ARG A 60 6.46 -6.56 2.67
N LEU A 61 6.67 -5.71 1.67
CA LEU A 61 7.80 -5.75 0.75
C LEU A 61 8.84 -4.69 1.14
N PRO A 62 10.11 -4.89 0.73
CA PRO A 62 11.18 -3.96 1.06
C PRO A 62 11.04 -2.63 0.34
N MET A 63 11.57 -1.58 0.95
CA MET A 63 11.86 -0.29 0.36
C MET A 63 13.32 0.09 0.66
N GLY A 64 13.89 1.04 -0.08
CA GLY A 64 15.25 1.50 0.20
C GLY A 64 15.81 2.40 -0.87
N ASP A 65 16.96 3.03 -0.55
CA ASP A 65 17.58 4.06 -1.38
C ASP A 65 17.98 3.58 -2.79
N ASN A 66 18.34 2.31 -2.93
CA ASN A 66 18.69 1.78 -4.26
C ASN A 66 17.47 1.72 -5.19
N TYR A 67 16.27 1.41 -4.65
CA TYR A 67 15.03 1.47 -5.41
C TYR A 67 14.61 2.91 -5.68
N ASP A 68 14.81 3.82 -4.72
CA ASP A 68 14.51 5.24 -4.89
C ASP A 68 15.34 5.87 -6.01
N LYS A 69 16.65 5.55 -6.09
CA LYS A 69 17.55 6.02 -7.17
C LYS A 69 17.08 5.63 -8.57
N MET A 70 16.32 4.54 -8.72
CA MET A 70 15.77 4.12 -10.01
C MET A 70 14.74 5.11 -10.57
N LEU A 71 14.23 6.00 -9.75
CA LEU A 71 13.29 7.06 -10.13
C LEU A 71 13.98 8.36 -10.55
N ASN A 72 15.29 8.47 -10.39
CA ASN A 72 16.01 9.67 -10.78
C ASN A 72 16.00 9.86 -12.31
N CYS A 73 15.93 11.12 -12.74
CA CYS A 73 15.83 11.50 -14.14
C CYS A 73 16.62 12.79 -14.37
N ASP A 74 17.35 12.86 -15.49
CA ASP A 74 18.10 14.07 -15.86
C ASP A 74 17.21 15.16 -16.48
N ALA A 75 16.03 14.76 -16.97
CA ALA A 75 15.10 15.65 -17.68
C ALA A 75 13.93 16.15 -16.82
N ALA A 76 13.76 15.62 -15.60
CA ALA A 76 12.64 15.97 -14.70
C ALA A 76 13.03 15.70 -13.24
N ASP A 77 12.22 16.17 -12.30
CA ASP A 77 12.42 15.94 -10.86
C ASP A 77 12.47 14.45 -10.51
N MET A 78 11.70 13.64 -11.23
CA MET A 78 11.69 12.18 -11.12
C MET A 78 10.97 11.53 -12.29
N LYS A 79 11.21 10.23 -12.49
CA LYS A 79 10.43 9.40 -13.41
C LYS A 79 9.13 8.98 -12.74
N ASN A 80 8.04 8.92 -13.49
CA ASN A 80 6.79 8.31 -13.01
C ASN A 80 6.88 6.79 -12.91
N ILE A 81 7.72 6.18 -13.78
CA ILE A 81 7.95 4.73 -13.85
C ILE A 81 9.44 4.50 -13.97
N SER A 82 10.00 3.53 -13.25
CA SER A 82 11.44 3.22 -13.23
C SER A 82 12.01 2.71 -14.55
N GLY A 83 11.19 2.37 -15.54
CA GLY A 83 11.61 1.97 -16.89
C GLY A 83 12.07 0.52 -17.04
N GLY A 84 12.19 -0.25 -15.95
CA GLY A 84 12.56 -1.67 -15.97
C GLY A 84 11.40 -2.60 -15.63
N ARG A 85 11.58 -3.91 -15.90
CA ARG A 85 10.58 -4.93 -15.49
C ARG A 85 10.73 -5.34 -14.01
N GLY A 86 11.90 -5.13 -13.40
CA GLY A 86 12.18 -5.54 -12.02
C GLY A 86 11.65 -4.54 -11.00
N ALA A 87 11.25 -5.05 -9.84
CA ALA A 87 10.87 -4.26 -8.67
C ALA A 87 9.73 -3.25 -8.91
N GLY A 88 8.82 -3.51 -9.84
CA GLY A 88 7.80 -2.54 -10.26
C GLY A 88 6.92 -2.04 -9.13
N SER A 89 6.46 -2.91 -8.23
CA SER A 89 5.65 -2.50 -7.06
C SER A 89 6.48 -1.71 -6.05
N ILE A 90 7.76 -2.07 -5.87
CA ILE A 90 8.66 -1.40 -4.92
C ILE A 90 8.97 0.02 -5.41
N THR A 91 9.29 0.18 -6.69
CA THR A 91 9.58 1.50 -7.25
C THR A 91 8.35 2.39 -7.31
N ALA A 92 7.15 1.83 -7.53
CA ALA A 92 5.90 2.57 -7.43
C ALA A 92 5.65 3.07 -6.00
N ALA A 93 5.89 2.23 -4.98
CA ALA A 93 5.80 2.64 -3.58
C ALA A 93 6.87 3.69 -3.21
N GLN A 94 8.11 3.57 -3.73
CA GLN A 94 9.14 4.60 -3.56
C GLN A 94 8.74 5.94 -4.18
N PHE A 95 8.05 5.92 -5.33
CA PHE A 95 7.48 7.14 -5.91
C PHE A 95 6.48 7.79 -4.95
N LEU A 96 5.55 7.03 -4.39
CA LEU A 96 4.59 7.55 -3.41
C LEU A 96 5.28 8.08 -2.15
N LYS A 97 6.31 7.38 -1.66
CA LYS A 97 7.07 7.78 -0.47
C LYS A 97 7.67 9.18 -0.58
N ARG A 98 8.06 9.63 -1.77
CA ARG A 98 8.59 11.00 -1.99
C ARG A 98 7.58 12.10 -1.65
N PHE A 99 6.29 11.79 -1.60
CA PHE A 99 5.21 12.75 -1.30
C PHE A 99 4.72 12.71 0.14
N VAL A 100 5.18 11.76 0.95
CA VAL A 100 4.76 11.64 2.36
C VAL A 100 5.82 12.12 3.34
N ASP A 101 7.05 12.32 2.87
CA ASP A 101 8.19 12.79 3.65
C ASP A 101 8.42 11.92 4.91
N LYS A 102 8.42 12.51 6.11
CA LYS A 102 8.62 11.82 7.39
C LYS A 102 7.32 11.39 8.07
N THR A 103 6.17 11.68 7.49
CA THR A 103 4.88 11.24 8.03
C THR A 103 4.84 9.71 8.07
N PRO A 104 4.53 9.08 9.21
CA PRO A 104 4.28 7.64 9.25
C PRO A 104 3.26 7.24 8.19
N TRP A 105 3.61 6.29 7.34
CA TRP A 105 2.81 5.98 6.18
C TRP A 105 2.90 4.50 5.79
N ALA A 106 1.79 3.98 5.32
CA ALA A 106 1.72 2.69 4.65
C ALA A 106 0.90 2.79 3.36
N HIS A 107 1.39 2.16 2.31
CA HIS A 107 0.70 1.92 1.05
C HIS A 107 0.31 0.46 0.95
N LEU A 108 -0.93 0.18 0.60
CA LEU A 108 -1.41 -1.15 0.26
C LEU A 108 -1.69 -1.21 -1.25
N ASP A 109 -0.86 -1.97 -1.98
CA ASP A 109 -1.13 -2.29 -3.38
C ASP A 109 -2.13 -3.45 -3.44
N ILE A 110 -3.38 -3.10 -3.69
CA ILE A 110 -4.53 -4.01 -3.66
C ILE A 110 -4.92 -4.54 -5.04
N ALA A 111 -4.08 -4.36 -6.06
CA ALA A 111 -4.41 -4.72 -7.44
C ALA A 111 -4.82 -6.20 -7.60
N GLY A 112 -4.22 -7.11 -6.83
CA GLY A 112 -4.53 -8.55 -6.90
C GLY A 112 -5.77 -8.98 -6.11
N VAL A 113 -6.25 -8.17 -5.16
CA VAL A 113 -7.24 -8.61 -4.16
C VAL A 113 -8.59 -7.89 -4.23
N THR A 114 -8.74 -6.93 -5.16
CA THR A 114 -9.96 -6.11 -5.28
C THR A 114 -11.11 -6.79 -6.02
N TRP A 115 -10.85 -7.91 -6.67
CA TRP A 115 -11.86 -8.58 -7.50
C TRP A 115 -11.88 -10.09 -7.28
N SER A 116 -13.07 -10.65 -7.07
CA SER A 116 -13.27 -12.10 -6.97
C SER A 116 -14.14 -12.62 -8.14
N SER A 117 -13.66 -13.66 -8.77
CA SER A 117 -14.42 -14.38 -9.84
C SER A 117 -15.51 -15.30 -9.26
N LYS A 118 -15.44 -15.60 -7.96
CA LYS A 118 -16.37 -16.50 -7.24
C LYS A 118 -16.90 -15.81 -6.00
N ALA A 119 -18.12 -16.14 -5.61
CA ALA A 119 -18.65 -15.74 -4.32
C ALA A 119 -18.05 -16.62 -3.20
N SER A 120 -17.84 -16.03 -2.02
CA SER A 120 -17.52 -16.71 -0.76
C SER A 120 -18.61 -16.42 0.28
N SER A 121 -18.45 -16.93 1.50
CA SER A 121 -19.39 -16.65 2.60
C SER A 121 -19.46 -15.17 2.99
N THR A 122 -18.37 -14.42 2.78
CA THR A 122 -18.24 -13.02 3.22
C THR A 122 -18.09 -12.03 2.07
N THR A 123 -17.87 -12.52 0.84
CA THR A 123 -17.56 -11.65 -0.31
C THR A 123 -18.35 -12.12 -1.52
N PRO A 124 -19.19 -11.29 -2.14
CA PRO A 124 -19.88 -11.65 -3.38
C PRO A 124 -18.89 -11.72 -4.54
N LYS A 125 -19.33 -12.31 -5.66
CA LYS A 125 -18.60 -12.20 -6.93
C LYS A 125 -18.54 -10.72 -7.34
N GLY A 126 -17.38 -10.24 -7.74
CA GLY A 126 -17.15 -8.85 -8.14
C GLY A 126 -16.16 -8.15 -7.21
N GLY A 127 -16.41 -6.89 -6.90
CA GLY A 127 -15.57 -6.09 -6.00
C GLY A 127 -15.57 -6.66 -4.58
N THR A 128 -14.38 -6.82 -4.00
CA THR A 128 -14.20 -7.46 -2.68
C THR A 128 -14.32 -6.51 -1.52
N ALA A 129 -14.25 -5.20 -1.75
CA ALA A 129 -14.11 -4.17 -0.72
C ALA A 129 -12.91 -4.43 0.23
N PHE A 130 -11.82 -5.03 -0.32
CA PHE A 130 -10.59 -5.27 0.44
C PHE A 130 -10.10 -3.97 1.10
N GLY A 131 -9.75 -4.07 2.37
CA GLY A 131 -9.25 -2.96 3.18
C GLY A 131 -10.30 -2.37 4.12
N VAL A 132 -11.60 -2.54 3.85
CA VAL A 132 -12.66 -2.00 4.73
C VAL A 132 -12.58 -2.62 6.13
N ARG A 133 -12.58 -3.95 6.23
CA ARG A 133 -12.52 -4.66 7.51
C ARG A 133 -11.15 -4.50 8.17
N LEU A 134 -10.07 -4.48 7.38
CA LEU A 134 -8.72 -4.28 7.86
C LEU A 134 -8.57 -2.91 8.53
N LEU A 135 -9.03 -1.84 7.88
CA LEU A 135 -8.93 -0.49 8.43
C LEU A 135 -9.84 -0.28 9.64
N ASP A 136 -11.06 -0.82 9.60
CA ASP A 136 -11.97 -0.82 10.75
C ASP A 136 -11.29 -1.51 11.96
N ARG A 137 -10.72 -2.68 11.75
CA ARG A 137 -10.00 -3.43 12.79
C ARG A 137 -8.78 -2.68 13.31
N LEU A 138 -8.00 -2.07 12.42
CA LEU A 138 -6.84 -1.24 12.81
C LEU A 138 -7.26 -0.10 13.74
N VAL A 139 -8.34 0.60 13.39
CA VAL A 139 -8.84 1.73 14.18
C VAL A 139 -9.37 1.25 15.53
N ALA A 140 -10.19 0.19 15.54
CA ALA A 140 -10.75 -0.37 16.76
C ALA A 140 -9.68 -0.82 17.75
N ASP A 141 -8.63 -1.50 17.27
CA ASP A 141 -7.60 -2.05 18.17
C ASP A 141 -6.62 -1.00 18.69
N HIS A 142 -6.36 0.08 17.95
CA HIS A 142 -5.23 0.95 18.25
C HIS A 142 -5.58 2.43 18.41
N TYR A 143 -6.74 2.88 17.95
CA TYR A 143 -7.08 4.31 17.86
C TYR A 143 -8.45 4.67 18.45
N GLU A 144 -9.31 3.71 18.70
CA GLU A 144 -10.52 3.90 19.53
C GLU A 144 -10.16 3.81 21.01
N LYS A 145 -10.81 4.67 21.82
CA LYS A 145 -10.68 4.69 23.29
C LYS A 145 -11.91 4.07 23.93
#